data_145038e7a41a5c32bb08ee4499d0adc8
#
_entry.id   145038e7a41a5c32bb08ee4499d0adc8
#
_cell.length_a   1.000
_cell.length_b   1.000
_cell.length_c   1.000
_cell.angle_alpha   90.00
_cell.angle_beta   90.00
_cell.angle_gamma   90.00
#
_symmetry.space_group_name_H-M   'P 1'
#
loop_
_entity.id
_entity.type
_entity.pdbx_description
1 polymer ?
#
loop_
_entity_poly.entity_id
_entity_poly.type
_entity_poly.pdbx_seq_one_letter_code
_entity_poly.pdbx_strand_id
1 'polypeptide(L)'
;MDNDLIKINCVNCGGRYEVSEFPPFTDFPCPDCGTLLRTPKRFGRYFLDIVYSQCWVADIYRAADPALMRNVAIKIAPKNGKFGDMQELFCDEAKLIAPLAHSAVVPIYDCGVIDDEAFLVMQYMDGGDLGHHMRKHTLPAPEVLMTHIQNVAVGLHFLFLSSNIVHHDIRPGNILLTSEGEAKIGNFDFADRREIGDINTLCPLWYSPGYVSPERLQHGGEDHRGDIFSLGVTIYELFGGKLPFNSTGTPEELFNSRQQPPIPLKQLCPLITDEISQLVDGMLAFNMEARPTYPEIIRTLHL
;
A
#
# COMPACT_ATOMS: atom_id res chain seq x y z
N MET A 1 -33.37 9.18 20.59
CA MET A 1 -32.22 8.29 20.30
C MET A 1 -32.77 7.22 19.38
N ASP A 2 -32.74 7.45 18.08
CA ASP A 2 -33.15 6.43 17.12
C ASP A 2 -32.16 5.28 17.21
N ASN A 3 -32.65 4.14 17.71
CA ASN A 3 -31.94 2.89 17.68
C ASN A 3 -31.92 2.43 16.22
N ASP A 4 -30.98 2.96 15.43
CA ASP A 4 -30.85 2.64 14.01
C ASP A 4 -30.54 1.15 13.86
N LEU A 5 -31.58 0.38 13.57
CA LEU A 5 -31.50 -1.06 13.42
C LEU A 5 -30.55 -1.43 12.28
N ILE A 6 -29.55 -2.25 12.59
CA ILE A 6 -28.64 -2.79 11.59
C ILE A 6 -29.34 -3.92 10.86
N LYS A 7 -29.58 -3.76 9.56
CA LYS A 7 -30.19 -4.79 8.69
C LYS A 7 -29.21 -5.19 7.60
N ILE A 8 -29.09 -6.48 7.39
CA ILE A 8 -28.27 -7.06 6.31
C ILE A 8 -29.13 -7.88 5.36
N ASN A 9 -28.67 -7.96 4.12
CA ASN A 9 -29.30 -8.79 3.10
C ASN A 9 -28.41 -10.01 2.82
N CYS A 10 -29.00 -11.19 2.73
CA CYS A 10 -28.28 -12.36 2.28
C CYS A 10 -28.00 -12.25 0.79
N VAL A 11 -26.72 -12.35 0.41
CA VAL A 11 -26.28 -12.25 -0.99
C VAL A 11 -26.76 -13.41 -1.85
N ASN A 12 -27.12 -14.55 -1.25
CA ASN A 12 -27.54 -15.76 -1.97
C ASN A 12 -29.05 -15.83 -2.17
N CYS A 13 -29.87 -15.56 -1.13
CA CYS A 13 -31.32 -15.71 -1.20
C CYS A 13 -32.09 -14.39 -1.14
N GLY A 14 -31.42 -13.27 -0.89
CA GLY A 14 -32.05 -11.95 -0.74
C GLY A 14 -32.78 -11.74 0.57
N GLY A 15 -32.81 -12.74 1.48
CA GLY A 15 -33.42 -12.63 2.81
C GLY A 15 -32.85 -11.44 3.60
N ARG A 16 -33.72 -10.74 4.33
CA ARG A 16 -33.38 -9.51 5.06
C ARG A 16 -33.51 -9.74 6.56
N TYR A 17 -32.42 -9.53 7.29
CA TYR A 17 -32.34 -9.83 8.74
C TYR A 17 -31.90 -8.62 9.52
N GLU A 18 -32.50 -8.44 10.70
CA GLU A 18 -32.04 -7.49 11.69
C GLU A 18 -30.96 -8.17 12.55
N VAL A 19 -29.83 -7.49 12.75
CA VAL A 19 -28.66 -8.04 13.40
C VAL A 19 -28.08 -7.14 14.49
N SER A 20 -28.85 -6.14 14.92
CA SER A 20 -28.43 -5.13 15.91
C SER A 20 -28.06 -5.71 17.27
N GLU A 21 -28.65 -6.87 17.65
CA GLU A 21 -28.39 -7.53 18.92
C GLU A 21 -27.13 -8.43 18.90
N PHE A 22 -26.58 -8.73 17.72
CA PHE A 22 -25.39 -9.55 17.62
C PHE A 22 -24.13 -8.67 17.75
N PRO A 23 -23.09 -9.17 18.44
CA PRO A 23 -21.80 -8.47 18.45
C PRO A 23 -21.27 -8.23 17.04
N PRO A 24 -20.55 -7.12 16.78
CA PRO A 24 -19.89 -6.88 15.50
C PRO A 24 -18.96 -8.03 15.12
N PHE A 25 -18.85 -8.30 13.81
CA PHE A 25 -18.00 -9.34 13.21
C PHE A 25 -18.36 -10.78 13.64
N THR A 26 -19.59 -11.02 14.13
CA THR A 26 -20.09 -12.36 14.42
C THR A 26 -20.57 -13.04 13.13
N ASP A 27 -20.10 -14.24 12.89
CA ASP A 27 -20.53 -15.08 11.77
C ASP A 27 -21.71 -15.95 12.20
N PHE A 28 -22.76 -16.00 11.36
CA PHE A 28 -23.94 -16.84 11.59
C PHE A 28 -24.54 -17.33 10.25
N PRO A 29 -25.17 -18.51 10.21
CA PRO A 29 -25.80 -18.99 8.98
C PRO A 29 -27.08 -18.20 8.68
N CYS A 30 -27.30 -17.91 7.40
CA CYS A 30 -28.57 -17.36 6.93
C CYS A 30 -29.72 -18.29 7.32
N PRO A 31 -30.78 -17.80 7.99
CA PRO A 31 -31.90 -18.64 8.39
C PRO A 31 -32.62 -19.31 7.23
N ASP A 32 -32.63 -18.69 6.04
CA ASP A 32 -33.40 -19.18 4.89
C ASP A 32 -32.59 -20.16 4.01
N CYS A 33 -31.27 -19.95 3.86
CA CYS A 33 -30.46 -20.72 2.89
C CYS A 33 -29.12 -21.25 3.41
N GLY A 34 -28.79 -20.97 4.68
CA GLY A 34 -27.56 -21.46 5.31
C GLY A 34 -26.27 -20.74 4.90
N THR A 35 -26.30 -19.78 3.97
CA THR A 35 -25.12 -18.99 3.59
C THR A 35 -24.58 -18.26 4.79
N LEU A 36 -23.25 -18.31 4.99
CA LEU A 36 -22.61 -17.62 6.11
C LEU A 36 -22.72 -16.10 5.93
N LEU A 37 -23.30 -15.44 6.94
CA LEU A 37 -23.45 -13.99 7.05
C LEU A 37 -22.58 -13.47 8.20
N ARG A 38 -22.20 -12.19 8.15
CA ARG A 38 -21.42 -11.53 9.21
C ARG A 38 -22.11 -10.25 9.65
N THR A 39 -22.15 -10.06 10.98
CA THR A 39 -22.65 -8.82 11.57
C THR A 39 -21.65 -7.69 11.35
N PRO A 40 -22.02 -6.59 10.67
CA PRO A 40 -21.12 -5.44 10.52
C PRO A 40 -21.02 -4.61 11.81
N LYS A 41 -19.91 -3.89 11.98
CA LYS A 41 -19.78 -2.81 12.96
C LYS A 41 -20.23 -1.50 12.30
N ARG A 42 -21.17 -0.77 12.92
CA ARG A 42 -21.49 0.58 12.47
C ARG A 42 -20.36 1.54 12.85
N PHE A 43 -19.97 2.39 11.90
CA PHE A 43 -18.98 3.45 12.09
C PHE A 43 -19.45 4.69 11.31
N GLY A 44 -20.10 5.62 12.02
CA GLY A 44 -20.81 6.72 11.39
C GLY A 44 -21.85 6.23 10.38
N ARG A 45 -21.68 6.63 9.10
CA ARG A 45 -22.53 6.17 7.98
C ARG A 45 -22.11 4.83 7.38
N TYR A 46 -20.91 4.33 7.74
CA TYR A 46 -20.33 3.15 7.16
C TYR A 46 -20.64 1.88 7.96
N PHE A 47 -20.62 0.73 7.29
CA PHE A 47 -20.79 -0.58 7.92
C PHE A 47 -19.55 -1.44 7.66
N LEU A 48 -18.70 -1.60 8.68
CA LEU A 48 -17.46 -2.37 8.61
C LEU A 48 -17.79 -3.86 8.68
N ASP A 49 -17.36 -4.65 7.71
CA ASP A 49 -17.70 -6.08 7.63
C ASP A 49 -16.49 -7.03 7.59
N ILE A 50 -15.32 -6.58 7.11
CA ILE A 50 -14.08 -7.35 7.09
C ILE A 50 -12.95 -6.55 7.72
N VAL A 51 -12.18 -7.20 8.60
CA VAL A 51 -10.91 -6.70 9.12
C VAL A 51 -9.80 -7.20 8.21
N TYR A 52 -9.10 -6.31 7.51
CA TYR A 52 -7.98 -6.67 6.64
C TYR A 52 -6.65 -6.71 7.37
N SER A 53 -6.41 -5.73 8.21
CA SER A 53 -5.17 -5.58 8.94
C SER A 53 -5.45 -4.90 10.27
N GLN A 54 -4.78 -5.37 11.30
CA GLN A 54 -4.74 -4.73 12.60
C GLN A 54 -3.27 -4.50 12.94
N CYS A 55 -2.91 -3.25 13.09
CA CYS A 55 -1.55 -2.88 13.46
C CYS A 55 -1.55 -1.74 14.47
N TRP A 56 -0.42 -1.46 15.04
CA TRP A 56 -0.24 -0.43 16.05
C TRP A 56 -0.43 1.00 15.55
N VAL A 57 -0.43 1.24 14.22
CA VAL A 57 -0.70 2.54 13.59
C VAL A 57 -2.19 2.71 13.33
N ALA A 58 -2.82 1.75 12.65
CA ALA A 58 -4.22 1.79 12.28
C ALA A 58 -4.76 0.41 11.92
N ASP A 59 -6.04 0.22 12.14
CA ASP A 59 -6.78 -0.93 11.64
C ASP A 59 -7.39 -0.60 10.29
N ILE A 60 -7.32 -1.53 9.32
CA ILE A 60 -7.90 -1.36 7.99
C ILE A 60 -9.09 -2.31 7.85
N TYR A 61 -10.22 -1.74 7.47
CA TYR A 61 -11.49 -2.46 7.29
C TYR A 61 -12.01 -2.30 5.87
N ARG A 62 -12.67 -3.36 5.35
CA ARG A 62 -13.66 -3.15 4.30
C ARG A 62 -14.94 -2.62 4.94
N ALA A 63 -15.60 -1.68 4.27
CA ALA A 63 -16.86 -1.13 4.71
C ALA A 63 -17.81 -0.90 3.53
N ALA A 64 -19.10 -1.08 3.76
CA ALA A 64 -20.13 -0.60 2.86
C ALA A 64 -20.40 0.89 3.12
N ASP A 65 -20.45 1.68 2.05
CA ASP A 65 -20.99 3.07 2.04
C ASP A 65 -22.39 3.05 1.41
N PRO A 66 -23.48 2.99 2.20
CA PRO A 66 -24.83 2.87 1.66
C PRO A 66 -25.28 4.11 0.89
N ALA A 67 -24.71 5.29 1.22
CA ALA A 67 -25.07 6.55 0.54
C ALA A 67 -24.65 6.55 -0.93
N LEU A 68 -23.52 5.89 -1.23
CA LEU A 68 -22.97 5.82 -2.58
C LEU A 68 -23.05 4.40 -3.18
N MET A 69 -23.69 3.45 -2.46
CA MET A 69 -23.88 2.04 -2.86
C MET A 69 -22.57 1.38 -3.34
N ARG A 70 -21.48 1.57 -2.59
CA ARG A 70 -20.16 1.02 -2.92
C ARG A 70 -19.46 0.47 -1.69
N ASN A 71 -18.45 -0.39 -1.93
CA ASN A 71 -17.49 -0.76 -0.91
C ASN A 71 -16.33 0.24 -0.89
N VAL A 72 -15.80 0.50 0.31
CA VAL A 72 -14.64 1.36 0.56
C VAL A 72 -13.68 0.64 1.50
N ALA A 73 -12.40 1.02 1.49
CA ALA A 73 -11.47 0.70 2.57
C ALA A 73 -11.49 1.87 3.57
N ILE A 74 -11.58 1.54 4.85
CA ILE A 74 -11.49 2.53 5.93
C ILE A 74 -10.33 2.17 6.83
N LYS A 75 -9.43 3.12 7.01
CA LYS A 75 -8.31 3.07 7.94
C LYS A 75 -8.74 3.83 9.20
N ILE A 76 -8.67 3.18 10.36
CA ILE A 76 -9.12 3.75 11.64
C ILE A 76 -7.96 3.69 12.62
N ALA A 77 -7.59 4.83 13.20
CA ALA A 77 -6.57 4.91 14.23
C ALA A 77 -7.11 4.40 15.57
N PRO A 78 -6.34 3.60 16.32
CA PRO A 78 -6.75 3.15 17.64
C PRO A 78 -6.85 4.32 18.62
N LYS A 79 -7.88 4.34 19.48
CA LYS A 79 -8.14 5.42 20.48
C LYS A 79 -6.96 5.76 21.40
N ASN A 80 -6.03 4.83 21.61
CA ASN A 80 -4.85 5.00 22.44
C ASN A 80 -3.54 4.90 21.63
N GLY A 81 -3.55 5.34 20.38
CA GLY A 81 -2.38 5.29 19.51
C GLY A 81 -1.17 6.04 20.10
N LYS A 82 0.00 5.42 20.03
CA LYS A 82 1.27 5.98 20.58
C LYS A 82 1.93 7.04 19.68
N PHE A 83 1.32 7.36 18.55
CA PHE A 83 1.89 8.23 17.52
C PHE A 83 1.11 9.54 17.42
N GLY A 84 1.41 10.53 18.23
CA GLY A 84 0.98 11.90 18.08
C GLY A 84 -0.53 12.09 17.78
N ASP A 85 -0.85 13.14 17.05
CA ASP A 85 -2.21 13.37 16.56
C ASP A 85 -2.47 12.60 15.27
N MET A 86 -3.06 11.39 15.39
CA MET A 86 -3.43 10.54 14.25
C MET A 86 -4.46 11.21 13.33
N GLN A 87 -5.27 12.14 13.85
CA GLN A 87 -6.18 12.92 13.03
C GLN A 87 -5.40 13.83 12.08
N GLU A 88 -4.36 14.51 12.60
CA GLU A 88 -3.50 15.37 11.79
C GLU A 88 -2.80 14.54 10.70
N LEU A 89 -2.22 13.40 11.06
CA LEU A 89 -1.54 12.51 10.12
C LEU A 89 -2.47 12.04 8.98
N PHE A 90 -3.69 11.57 9.29
CA PHE A 90 -4.64 11.13 8.27
C PHE A 90 -5.18 12.28 7.43
N CYS A 91 -5.38 13.46 8.04
CA CYS A 91 -5.79 14.63 7.29
C CYS A 91 -4.68 15.12 6.36
N ASP A 92 -3.41 15.01 6.75
CA ASP A 92 -2.28 15.41 5.92
C ASP A 92 -2.06 14.42 4.76
N GLU A 93 -2.19 13.11 4.99
CA GLU A 93 -2.27 12.10 3.92
C GLU A 93 -3.38 12.43 2.94
N ALA A 94 -4.59 12.73 3.44
CA ALA A 94 -5.73 13.09 2.60
C ALA A 94 -5.50 14.37 1.79
N LYS A 95 -5.00 15.44 2.40
CA LYS A 95 -4.69 16.70 1.72
C LYS A 95 -3.61 16.54 0.65
N LEU A 96 -2.66 15.62 0.90
CA LEU A 96 -1.58 15.34 -0.02
C LEU A 96 -2.08 14.61 -1.27
N ILE A 97 -2.91 13.59 -1.11
CA ILE A 97 -3.24 12.63 -2.16
C ILE A 97 -4.62 12.89 -2.80
N ALA A 98 -5.64 13.34 -2.03
CA ALA A 98 -6.99 13.51 -2.57
C ALA A 98 -7.11 14.46 -3.79
N PRO A 99 -6.27 15.51 -3.94
CA PRO A 99 -6.27 16.34 -5.15
C PRO A 99 -5.71 15.64 -6.39
N LEU A 100 -5.06 14.50 -6.26
CA LEU A 100 -4.32 13.82 -7.32
C LEU A 100 -5.18 12.69 -7.90
N ALA A 101 -5.64 12.86 -9.15
CA ALA A 101 -6.37 11.84 -9.87
C ALA A 101 -5.46 11.14 -10.87
N HIS A 102 -5.08 9.90 -10.57
CA HIS A 102 -4.27 9.07 -11.46
C HIS A 102 -4.67 7.59 -11.35
N SER A 103 -4.68 6.86 -12.46
CA SER A 103 -5.10 5.46 -12.51
C SER A 103 -4.26 4.54 -11.62
N ALA A 104 -2.97 4.83 -11.46
CA ALA A 104 -2.04 4.06 -10.65
C ALA A 104 -1.94 4.51 -9.17
N VAL A 105 -2.82 5.42 -8.70
CA VAL A 105 -2.85 5.91 -7.31
C VAL A 105 -4.21 5.57 -6.71
N VAL A 106 -4.22 5.02 -5.49
CA VAL A 106 -5.47 4.76 -4.76
C VAL A 106 -6.10 6.08 -4.37
N PRO A 107 -7.32 6.40 -4.86
CA PRO A 107 -7.99 7.64 -4.50
C PRO A 107 -8.46 7.63 -3.05
N ILE A 108 -8.29 8.75 -2.37
CA ILE A 108 -8.82 9.04 -1.05
C ILE A 108 -10.16 9.77 -1.22
N TYR A 109 -11.18 9.35 -0.45
CA TYR A 109 -12.54 9.84 -0.57
C TYR A 109 -12.99 10.75 0.57
N ASP A 110 -12.50 10.47 1.79
CA ASP A 110 -12.93 11.18 3.00
C ASP A 110 -11.91 10.99 4.12
N CYS A 111 -11.88 11.91 5.09
CA CYS A 111 -11.13 11.77 6.33
C CYS A 111 -11.82 12.56 7.44
N GLY A 112 -11.58 12.20 8.69
CA GLY A 112 -12.15 12.92 9.82
C GLY A 112 -12.03 12.17 11.14
N VAL A 113 -12.96 12.47 12.05
CA VAL A 113 -13.06 11.83 13.38
C VAL A 113 -14.49 11.42 13.63
N ILE A 114 -14.72 10.18 14.06
CA ILE A 114 -15.99 9.63 14.51
C ILE A 114 -15.76 8.99 15.88
N ASP A 115 -16.53 9.37 16.91
CA ASP A 115 -16.44 8.83 18.27
C ASP A 115 -15.00 8.83 18.83
N ASP A 116 -14.25 9.91 18.61
CA ASP A 116 -12.83 10.09 18.97
C ASP A 116 -11.85 9.17 18.24
N GLU A 117 -12.29 8.48 17.21
CA GLU A 117 -11.44 7.67 16.33
C GLU A 117 -11.17 8.42 15.01
N ALA A 118 -9.90 8.73 14.72
CA ALA A 118 -9.51 9.30 13.43
C ALA A 118 -9.64 8.25 12.33
N PHE A 119 -10.14 8.66 11.16
CA PHE A 119 -10.34 7.75 10.03
C PHE A 119 -9.96 8.36 8.69
N LEU A 120 -9.63 7.48 7.74
CA LEU A 120 -9.38 7.79 6.34
C LEU A 120 -10.14 6.80 5.47
N VAL A 121 -10.91 7.28 4.50
CA VAL A 121 -11.68 6.47 3.56
C VAL A 121 -11.05 6.51 2.17
N MET A 122 -10.83 5.35 1.59
CA MET A 122 -10.18 5.21 0.28
C MET A 122 -10.86 4.15 -0.58
N GLN A 123 -10.47 4.06 -1.85
CA GLN A 123 -10.92 3.00 -2.74
C GLN A 123 -10.63 1.63 -2.12
N TYR A 124 -11.65 0.77 -2.12
CA TYR A 124 -11.46 -0.64 -1.78
C TYR A 124 -10.80 -1.38 -2.93
N MET A 125 -9.68 -2.01 -2.65
CA MET A 125 -8.89 -2.79 -3.61
C MET A 125 -9.14 -4.28 -3.37
N ASP A 126 -10.11 -4.83 -4.09
CA ASP A 126 -10.67 -6.16 -3.83
C ASP A 126 -9.80 -7.33 -4.32
N GLY A 127 -8.76 -7.04 -5.08
CA GLY A 127 -7.71 -8.00 -5.47
C GLY A 127 -6.59 -8.19 -4.44
N GLY A 128 -6.62 -7.45 -3.29
CA GLY A 128 -5.56 -7.52 -2.27
C GLY A 128 -4.28 -6.79 -2.66
N ASP A 129 -3.13 -7.23 -2.14
CA ASP A 129 -1.82 -6.64 -2.40
C ASP A 129 -0.80 -7.67 -2.91
N LEU A 130 0.25 -7.21 -3.63
CA LEU A 130 1.26 -8.10 -4.19
C LEU A 130 2.06 -8.85 -3.11
N GLY A 131 2.24 -8.28 -1.91
CA GLY A 131 2.90 -8.96 -0.80
C GLY A 131 2.07 -10.13 -0.26
N HIS A 132 0.73 -9.99 -0.20
CA HIS A 132 -0.17 -11.09 0.12
C HIS A 132 -0.08 -12.19 -0.94
N HIS A 133 -0.16 -11.83 -2.23
CA HIS A 133 -0.05 -12.78 -3.34
C HIS A 133 1.29 -13.51 -3.34
N MET A 134 2.38 -12.82 -3.04
CA MET A 134 3.71 -13.43 -2.91
C MET A 134 3.75 -14.48 -1.79
N ARG A 135 3.25 -14.14 -0.60
CA ARG A 135 3.20 -15.07 0.55
C ARG A 135 2.30 -16.28 0.28
N LYS A 136 1.26 -16.14 -0.54
CA LYS A 136 0.32 -17.20 -0.92
C LYS A 136 0.75 -17.97 -2.16
N HIS A 137 1.86 -17.60 -2.80
CA HIS A 137 2.31 -18.16 -4.08
C HIS A 137 1.24 -18.03 -5.20
N THR A 138 0.52 -16.92 -5.22
CA THR A 138 -0.55 -16.59 -6.17
C THR A 138 -0.24 -15.31 -6.96
N LEU A 139 1.04 -15.00 -7.15
CA LEU A 139 1.44 -13.85 -7.98
C LEU A 139 0.89 -14.00 -9.40
N PRO A 140 0.52 -12.91 -10.08
CA PRO A 140 0.17 -12.92 -11.48
C PRO A 140 1.28 -13.50 -12.36
N ALA A 141 0.93 -13.88 -13.59
CA ALA A 141 1.93 -14.28 -14.58
C ALA A 141 3.00 -13.17 -14.77
N PRO A 142 4.26 -13.52 -15.07
CA PRO A 142 5.36 -12.55 -15.14
C PRO A 142 5.08 -11.33 -16.03
N GLU A 143 4.38 -11.50 -17.14
CA GLU A 143 4.04 -10.42 -18.08
C GLU A 143 3.02 -9.46 -17.46
N VAL A 144 2.00 -10.00 -16.77
CA VAL A 144 0.99 -9.20 -16.05
C VAL A 144 1.64 -8.47 -14.87
N LEU A 145 2.51 -9.16 -14.13
CA LEU A 145 3.25 -8.57 -13.01
C LEU A 145 4.14 -7.42 -13.49
N MET A 146 4.79 -7.58 -14.65
CA MET A 146 5.62 -6.51 -15.24
C MET A 146 4.76 -5.28 -15.61
N THR A 147 3.57 -5.49 -16.18
CA THR A 147 2.60 -4.42 -16.46
C THR A 147 2.19 -3.69 -15.18
N HIS A 148 1.97 -4.41 -14.08
CA HIS A 148 1.66 -3.79 -12.79
C HIS A 148 2.82 -2.91 -12.29
N ILE A 149 4.05 -3.40 -12.39
CA ILE A 149 5.25 -2.62 -12.00
C ILE A 149 5.44 -1.39 -12.88
N GLN A 150 5.20 -1.51 -14.18
CA GLN A 150 5.22 -0.36 -15.09
C GLN A 150 4.19 0.70 -14.68
N ASN A 151 2.96 0.29 -14.36
CA ASN A 151 1.91 1.21 -13.88
C ASN A 151 2.33 1.90 -12.57
N VAL A 152 2.97 1.18 -11.65
CA VAL A 152 3.53 1.76 -10.41
C VAL A 152 4.60 2.80 -10.75
N ALA A 153 5.54 2.53 -11.68
CA ALA A 153 6.55 3.50 -12.09
C ALA A 153 5.92 4.75 -12.72
N VAL A 154 4.86 4.60 -13.53
CA VAL A 154 4.08 5.73 -14.08
C VAL A 154 3.40 6.53 -12.97
N GLY A 155 2.84 5.86 -11.97
CA GLY A 155 2.22 6.50 -10.81
C GLY A 155 3.23 7.31 -9.98
N LEU A 156 4.40 6.75 -9.68
CA LEU A 156 5.48 7.45 -8.96
C LEU A 156 6.00 8.66 -9.75
N HIS A 157 6.16 8.50 -11.06
CA HIS A 157 6.55 9.62 -11.93
C HIS A 157 5.51 10.75 -11.92
N PHE A 158 4.22 10.41 -11.95
CA PHE A 158 3.14 11.38 -11.84
C PHE A 158 3.17 12.12 -10.49
N LEU A 159 3.33 11.42 -9.37
CA LEU A 159 3.42 12.00 -8.02
C LEU A 159 4.59 12.98 -7.91
N PHE A 160 5.76 12.59 -8.42
CA PHE A 160 6.94 13.44 -8.45
C PHE A 160 6.73 14.70 -9.32
N LEU A 161 6.28 14.55 -10.56
CA LEU A 161 6.11 15.70 -11.49
C LEU A 161 5.01 16.66 -11.05
N SER A 162 3.90 16.14 -10.50
CA SER A 162 2.74 16.96 -10.17
C SER A 162 2.92 17.76 -8.89
N SER A 163 3.66 17.22 -7.92
CA SER A 163 3.68 17.79 -6.59
C SER A 163 4.96 17.52 -5.76
N ASN A 164 6.03 17.03 -6.39
CA ASN A 164 7.27 16.59 -5.72
C ASN A 164 7.02 15.62 -4.57
N ILE A 165 6.01 14.75 -4.70
CA ILE A 165 5.69 13.77 -3.67
C ILE A 165 6.64 12.59 -3.78
N VAL A 166 7.21 12.22 -2.62
CA VAL A 166 7.99 11.00 -2.42
C VAL A 166 7.19 10.08 -1.49
N HIS A 167 7.08 8.80 -1.84
CA HIS A 167 6.24 7.83 -1.12
C HIS A 167 6.89 7.26 0.14
N HIS A 168 8.20 7.01 0.09
CA HIS A 168 9.06 6.50 1.17
C HIS A 168 8.79 5.06 1.64
N ASP A 169 7.78 4.36 1.14
CA ASP A 169 7.49 2.97 1.53
C ASP A 169 7.00 2.13 0.33
N ILE A 170 7.71 2.19 -0.80
CA ILE A 170 7.40 1.34 -1.96
C ILE A 170 7.86 -0.09 -1.68
N ARG A 171 6.88 -1.01 -1.63
CA ARG A 171 7.07 -2.45 -1.38
C ARG A 171 5.86 -3.25 -1.86
N PRO A 172 5.95 -4.58 -2.02
CA PRO A 172 4.84 -5.39 -2.53
C PRO A 172 3.51 -5.21 -1.76
N GLY A 173 3.57 -5.00 -0.44
CA GLY A 173 2.37 -4.80 0.40
C GLY A 173 1.65 -3.46 0.17
N ASN A 174 2.28 -2.50 -0.51
CA ASN A 174 1.70 -1.19 -0.82
C ASN A 174 1.33 -1.05 -2.32
N ILE A 175 1.46 -2.15 -3.09
CA ILE A 175 0.95 -2.25 -4.46
C ILE A 175 -0.32 -3.09 -4.41
N LEU A 176 -1.45 -2.40 -4.52
CA LEU A 176 -2.78 -2.96 -4.35
C LEU A 176 -3.41 -3.30 -5.70
N LEU A 177 -4.17 -4.38 -5.74
CA LEU A 177 -4.82 -4.86 -6.96
C LEU A 177 -6.34 -4.74 -6.88
N THR A 178 -6.98 -4.47 -8.01
CA THR A 178 -8.41 -4.70 -8.17
C THR A 178 -8.67 -6.11 -8.70
N SER A 179 -9.88 -6.65 -8.51
CA SER A 179 -10.30 -7.92 -9.14
C SER A 179 -10.29 -7.88 -10.67
N GLU A 180 -10.30 -6.69 -11.26
CA GLU A 180 -10.20 -6.47 -12.71
C GLU A 180 -8.74 -6.47 -13.20
N GLY A 181 -7.77 -6.57 -12.27
CA GLY A 181 -6.34 -6.67 -12.59
C GLY A 181 -5.64 -5.32 -12.73
N GLU A 182 -6.18 -4.23 -12.19
CA GLU A 182 -5.46 -2.95 -12.10
C GLU A 182 -4.54 -2.94 -10.87
N ALA A 183 -3.33 -2.41 -11.01
CA ALA A 183 -2.41 -2.19 -9.91
C ALA A 183 -2.34 -0.69 -9.56
N LYS A 184 -2.44 -0.37 -8.26
CA LYS A 184 -2.36 1.00 -7.74
C LYS A 184 -1.46 1.09 -6.52
N ILE A 185 -0.78 2.22 -6.38
CA ILE A 185 0.01 2.59 -5.21
C ILE A 185 -0.96 3.03 -4.11
N GLY A 186 -0.83 2.46 -2.93
CA GLY A 186 -1.59 2.85 -1.74
C GLY A 186 -0.70 2.97 -0.53
N ASN A 187 -1.30 3.35 0.61
CA ASN A 187 -0.64 3.52 1.89
C ASN A 187 0.41 4.65 1.90
N PHE A 188 -0.06 5.88 1.86
CA PHE A 188 0.75 7.09 1.83
C PHE A 188 1.10 7.64 3.21
N ASP A 189 1.15 6.79 4.26
CA ASP A 189 1.39 7.17 5.66
C ASP A 189 2.65 8.00 5.87
N PHE A 190 3.66 7.79 5.04
CA PHE A 190 4.97 8.40 5.15
C PHE A 190 5.31 9.31 3.96
N ALA A 191 4.36 9.44 3.03
CA ALA A 191 4.55 10.28 1.86
C ALA A 191 4.59 11.76 2.24
N ASP A 192 5.49 12.50 1.63
CA ASP A 192 5.60 13.94 1.84
C ASP A 192 5.94 14.69 0.53
N ARG A 193 5.81 16.02 0.57
CA ARG A 193 6.28 16.90 -0.49
C ARG A 193 7.68 17.36 -0.17
N ARG A 194 8.61 17.10 -1.09
CA ARG A 194 10.00 17.47 -0.92
C ARG A 194 10.37 18.70 -1.74
N GLU A 195 10.93 19.70 -1.07
CA GLU A 195 11.82 20.64 -1.74
C GLU A 195 13.17 19.94 -1.95
N ILE A 196 13.81 20.17 -3.10
CA ILE A 196 15.10 19.57 -3.42
C ILE A 196 16.11 19.95 -2.32
N GLY A 197 16.57 18.98 -1.54
CA GLY A 197 17.53 19.18 -0.43
C GLY A 197 16.97 19.07 0.98
N ASP A 198 15.66 18.95 1.17
CA ASP A 198 15.09 18.64 2.48
C ASP A 198 15.11 17.11 2.74
N ILE A 199 15.82 16.69 3.78
CA ILE A 199 16.12 15.28 4.07
C ILE A 199 15.43 14.72 5.32
N ASN A 200 14.48 15.43 5.91
CA ASN A 200 13.76 14.93 7.07
C ASN A 200 12.59 14.02 6.65
N THR A 201 12.65 12.73 6.93
CA THR A 201 11.55 11.79 6.70
C THR A 201 10.82 11.44 7.99
N LEU A 202 9.49 11.39 7.95
CA LEU A 202 8.65 10.92 9.05
C LEU A 202 8.67 9.39 9.18
N CYS A 203 9.02 8.67 8.11
CA CYS A 203 9.01 7.21 8.09
C CYS A 203 10.17 6.62 8.90
N PRO A 204 9.88 5.88 9.98
CA PRO A 204 10.92 5.26 10.78
C PRO A 204 11.71 4.21 9.98
N LEU A 205 13.05 4.21 10.12
CA LEU A 205 13.94 3.27 9.43
C LEU A 205 13.60 1.80 9.69
N TRP A 206 13.03 1.48 10.85
CA TRP A 206 12.67 0.11 11.24
C TRP A 206 11.35 -0.38 10.63
N TYR A 207 10.58 0.47 9.94
CA TYR A 207 9.26 0.08 9.42
C TYR A 207 9.35 -0.90 8.24
N SER A 208 10.22 -0.62 7.27
CA SER A 208 10.43 -1.49 6.09
C SER A 208 11.92 -1.57 5.73
N PRO A 209 12.79 -2.02 6.65
CA PRO A 209 14.24 -1.83 6.54
C PRO A 209 14.87 -2.49 5.29
N GLY A 210 14.23 -3.54 4.74
CA GLY A 210 14.69 -4.21 3.53
C GLY A 210 14.63 -3.34 2.27
N TYR A 211 13.77 -2.32 2.23
CA TYR A 211 13.49 -1.49 1.05
C TYR A 211 14.13 -0.10 1.14
N VAL A 212 14.64 0.28 2.30
CA VAL A 212 15.21 1.62 2.55
C VAL A 212 16.47 1.85 1.74
N SER A 213 16.56 3.02 1.11
CA SER A 213 17.70 3.44 0.29
C SER A 213 18.98 3.69 1.13
N PRO A 214 20.19 3.60 0.53
CA PRO A 214 21.45 3.90 1.23
C PRO A 214 21.49 5.30 1.84
N GLU A 215 21.07 6.32 1.10
CA GLU A 215 21.10 7.71 1.52
C GLU A 215 20.20 7.96 2.73
N ARG A 216 19.04 7.31 2.78
CA ARG A 216 18.16 7.41 3.93
C ARG A 216 18.71 6.71 5.16
N LEU A 217 19.37 5.55 5.01
CA LEU A 217 20.07 4.87 6.11
C LEU A 217 21.23 5.72 6.66
N GLN A 218 21.93 6.47 5.79
CA GLN A 218 23.07 7.27 6.15
C GLN A 218 22.70 8.63 6.72
N HIS A 219 21.72 9.31 6.12
CA HIS A 219 21.42 10.73 6.41
C HIS A 219 20.03 10.95 6.98
N GLY A 220 19.18 9.91 7.09
CA GLY A 220 17.81 9.99 7.59
C GLY A 220 16.82 10.54 6.59
N GLY A 221 17.21 10.82 5.35
CA GLY A 221 16.32 11.33 4.31
C GLY A 221 16.72 10.98 2.89
N GLU A 222 15.77 11.10 1.98
CA GLU A 222 15.91 10.77 0.56
C GLU A 222 14.96 11.63 -0.29
N ASP A 223 15.22 11.73 -1.59
CA ASP A 223 14.28 12.27 -2.58
C ASP A 223 13.60 11.15 -3.39
N HIS A 224 12.92 11.49 -4.49
CA HIS A 224 12.24 10.54 -5.37
C HIS A 224 13.12 9.37 -5.88
N ARG A 225 14.45 9.50 -5.82
CA ARG A 225 15.38 8.44 -6.19
C ARG A 225 15.46 7.34 -5.12
N GLY A 226 15.03 7.65 -3.88
CA GLY A 226 14.76 6.65 -2.85
C GLY A 226 13.60 5.73 -3.23
N ASP A 227 12.51 6.28 -3.77
CA ASP A 227 11.40 5.46 -4.30
C ASP A 227 11.83 4.60 -5.50
N ILE A 228 12.74 5.10 -6.36
CA ILE A 228 13.32 4.30 -7.44
C ILE A 228 14.11 3.11 -6.89
N PHE A 229 14.92 3.32 -5.84
CA PHE A 229 15.63 2.24 -5.17
C PHE A 229 14.65 1.21 -4.57
N SER A 230 13.64 1.67 -3.83
CA SER A 230 12.62 0.82 -3.21
C SER A 230 11.81 0.04 -4.25
N LEU A 231 11.51 0.63 -5.41
CA LEU A 231 10.90 -0.05 -6.54
C LEU A 231 11.83 -1.12 -7.13
N GLY A 232 13.13 -0.84 -7.25
CA GLY A 232 14.15 -1.83 -7.65
C GLY A 232 14.19 -3.03 -6.71
N VAL A 233 14.16 -2.80 -5.39
CA VAL A 233 14.07 -3.87 -4.37
C VAL A 233 12.77 -4.65 -4.53
N THR A 234 11.66 -3.97 -4.78
CA THR A 234 10.34 -4.59 -4.99
C THR A 234 10.33 -5.51 -6.20
N ILE A 235 10.88 -5.07 -7.33
CA ILE A 235 11.00 -5.90 -8.55
C ILE A 235 11.88 -7.10 -8.26
N TYR A 236 13.03 -6.87 -7.62
CA TYR A 236 13.98 -7.93 -7.29
C TYR A 236 13.33 -9.02 -6.43
N GLU A 237 12.56 -8.64 -5.42
CA GLU A 237 11.88 -9.59 -4.53
C GLU A 237 10.75 -10.34 -5.24
N LEU A 238 9.91 -9.64 -6.01
CA LEU A 238 8.77 -10.25 -6.71
C LEU A 238 9.20 -11.30 -7.74
N PHE A 239 10.30 -11.06 -8.46
CA PHE A 239 10.79 -11.98 -9.50
C PHE A 239 11.87 -12.93 -8.99
N GLY A 240 12.72 -12.49 -8.05
CA GLY A 240 13.82 -13.29 -7.49
C GLY A 240 13.44 -14.12 -6.27
N GLY A 241 12.26 -13.86 -5.68
CA GLY A 241 11.72 -14.59 -4.51
C GLY A 241 12.43 -14.28 -3.19
N LYS A 242 13.35 -13.31 -3.16
CA LYS A 242 14.07 -12.88 -1.96
C LYS A 242 14.53 -11.43 -2.10
N LEU A 243 14.77 -10.78 -0.97
CA LEU A 243 15.35 -9.44 -0.94
C LEU A 243 16.80 -9.42 -1.46
N PRO A 244 17.22 -8.33 -2.15
CA PRO A 244 18.60 -8.19 -2.62
C PRO A 244 19.61 -7.95 -1.51
N PHE A 245 19.17 -7.38 -0.38
CA PHE A 245 20.00 -6.94 0.75
C PHE A 245 19.45 -7.44 2.08
N ASN A 246 20.24 -7.31 3.15
CA ASN A 246 19.77 -7.59 4.50
C ASN A 246 18.56 -6.70 4.87
N SER A 247 17.59 -7.30 5.55
CA SER A 247 16.37 -6.64 6.04
C SER A 247 16.31 -6.58 7.57
N THR A 248 17.33 -7.07 8.26
CA THR A 248 17.43 -7.06 9.73
C THR A 248 18.83 -6.61 10.14
N GLY A 249 18.92 -6.02 11.33
CA GLY A 249 20.18 -5.49 11.87
C GLY A 249 20.09 -4.02 12.24
N THR A 250 21.21 -3.46 12.65
CA THR A 250 21.35 -2.03 12.92
C THR A 250 21.32 -1.20 11.63
N PRO A 251 21.04 0.11 11.69
CA PRO A 251 21.11 0.99 10.51
C PRO A 251 22.48 0.90 9.79
N GLU A 252 23.56 0.75 10.54
CA GLU A 252 24.91 0.61 9.98
C GLU A 252 25.11 -0.72 9.23
N GLU A 253 24.63 -1.83 9.79
CA GLU A 253 24.66 -3.14 9.11
C GLU A 253 23.82 -3.16 7.84
N LEU A 254 22.65 -2.54 7.90
CA LEU A 254 21.78 -2.36 6.74
C LEU A 254 22.47 -1.51 5.66
N PHE A 255 23.05 -0.37 6.03
CA PHE A 255 23.81 0.49 5.12
C PHE A 255 24.97 -0.23 4.47
N ASN A 256 25.80 -0.93 5.27
CA ASN A 256 26.94 -1.69 4.77
C ASN A 256 26.51 -2.79 3.78
N SER A 257 25.36 -3.42 4.00
CA SER A 257 24.83 -4.42 3.07
C SER A 257 24.52 -3.88 1.67
N ARG A 258 24.21 -2.57 1.52
CA ARG A 258 23.92 -1.92 0.23
C ARG A 258 25.19 -1.54 -0.55
N GLN A 259 26.35 -1.55 0.09
CA GLN A 259 27.62 -1.24 -0.59
C GLN A 259 28.07 -2.34 -1.56
N GLN A 260 27.55 -3.53 -1.41
CA GLN A 260 27.87 -4.65 -2.30
C GLN A 260 26.71 -4.86 -3.29
N PRO A 261 26.99 -5.01 -4.60
CA PRO A 261 25.94 -5.30 -5.56
C PRO A 261 25.28 -6.65 -5.23
N PRO A 262 23.97 -6.77 -5.37
CA PRO A 262 23.26 -8.03 -5.19
C PRO A 262 23.61 -9.01 -6.33
N ILE A 263 23.20 -10.27 -6.18
CA ILE A 263 23.23 -11.23 -7.30
C ILE A 263 22.35 -10.67 -8.42
N PRO A 264 22.82 -10.60 -9.68
CA PRO A 264 21.99 -10.13 -10.80
C PRO A 264 20.65 -10.87 -10.88
N LEU A 265 19.55 -10.14 -11.06
CA LEU A 265 18.21 -10.73 -11.06
C LEU A 265 18.04 -11.83 -12.12
N LYS A 266 18.70 -11.71 -13.26
CA LYS A 266 18.73 -12.74 -14.33
C LYS A 266 19.19 -14.11 -13.85
N GLN A 267 20.09 -14.16 -12.87
CA GLN A 267 20.56 -15.44 -12.31
C GLN A 267 19.52 -16.10 -11.41
N LEU A 268 18.63 -15.33 -10.80
CA LEU A 268 17.53 -15.83 -9.95
C LEU A 268 16.29 -16.16 -10.77
N CYS A 269 16.00 -15.36 -11.76
CA CYS A 269 14.84 -15.50 -12.64
C CYS A 269 15.27 -15.48 -14.12
N PRO A 270 15.55 -16.65 -14.71
CA PRO A 270 15.97 -16.75 -16.13
C PRO A 270 14.94 -16.24 -17.13
N LEU A 271 13.69 -16.06 -16.74
CA LEU A 271 12.59 -15.52 -17.59
C LEU A 271 12.74 -14.01 -17.84
N ILE A 272 13.45 -13.29 -16.99
CA ILE A 272 13.70 -11.86 -17.16
C ILE A 272 14.75 -11.64 -18.26
N THR A 273 14.58 -10.58 -19.08
CA THR A 273 15.57 -10.18 -20.08
C THR A 273 16.83 -9.59 -19.41
N ASP A 274 17.96 -9.59 -20.13
CA ASP A 274 19.19 -8.96 -19.62
C ASP A 274 19.00 -7.45 -19.42
N GLU A 275 18.18 -6.82 -20.25
CA GLU A 275 17.84 -5.42 -20.21
C GLU A 275 17.10 -5.04 -18.91
N ILE A 276 16.10 -5.85 -18.50
CA ILE A 276 15.38 -5.67 -17.22
C ILE A 276 16.32 -5.95 -16.03
N SER A 277 17.19 -6.98 -16.10
CA SER A 277 18.15 -7.23 -15.04
C SER A 277 19.11 -6.06 -14.84
N GLN A 278 19.66 -5.51 -15.94
CA GLN A 278 20.52 -4.33 -15.90
C GLN A 278 19.78 -3.07 -15.40
N LEU A 279 18.50 -2.90 -15.77
CA LEU A 279 17.68 -1.82 -15.23
C LEU A 279 17.56 -1.94 -13.71
N VAL A 280 17.24 -3.13 -13.19
CA VAL A 280 17.11 -3.37 -11.75
C VAL A 280 18.46 -3.15 -11.04
N ASP A 281 19.56 -3.61 -11.61
CA ASP A 281 20.92 -3.33 -11.08
C ASP A 281 21.18 -1.82 -10.99
N GLY A 282 20.77 -1.06 -12.01
CA GLY A 282 20.85 0.41 -12.00
C GLY A 282 19.97 1.07 -10.95
N MET A 283 18.72 0.60 -10.77
CA MET A 283 17.81 1.11 -9.74
C MET A 283 18.36 0.83 -8.33
N LEU A 284 19.08 -0.27 -8.13
CA LEU A 284 19.71 -0.65 -6.88
C LEU A 284 21.09 -0.03 -6.66
N ALA A 285 21.53 0.88 -7.54
CA ALA A 285 22.83 1.54 -7.41
C ALA A 285 22.96 2.24 -6.06
N PHE A 286 24.10 2.04 -5.38
CA PHE A 286 24.41 2.67 -4.11
C PHE A 286 24.42 4.19 -4.22
N ASN A 287 25.10 4.71 -5.28
CA ASN A 287 25.08 6.14 -5.59
C ASN A 287 23.76 6.49 -6.28
N MET A 288 22.93 7.32 -5.64
CA MET A 288 21.63 7.74 -6.17
C MET A 288 21.71 8.46 -7.52
N GLU A 289 22.84 9.13 -7.84
CA GLU A 289 23.06 9.82 -9.11
C GLU A 289 23.24 8.84 -10.29
N ALA A 290 23.55 7.58 -10.02
CA ALA A 290 23.70 6.55 -11.03
C ALA A 290 22.38 5.82 -11.34
N ARG A 291 21.31 6.09 -10.58
CA ARG A 291 20.00 5.45 -10.79
C ARG A 291 19.32 5.99 -12.04
N PRO A 292 18.59 5.13 -12.78
CA PRO A 292 17.83 5.57 -13.95
C PRO A 292 16.69 6.51 -13.53
N THR A 293 16.28 7.37 -14.46
CA THR A 293 15.10 8.22 -14.31
C THR A 293 13.81 7.45 -14.53
N TYR A 294 12.68 7.95 -14.02
CA TYR A 294 11.36 7.32 -14.27
C TYR A 294 11.05 7.12 -15.76
N PRO A 295 11.31 8.07 -16.68
CA PRO A 295 11.11 7.83 -18.12
C PRO A 295 11.94 6.67 -18.70
N GLU A 296 13.17 6.47 -18.23
CA GLU A 296 14.00 5.33 -18.61
C GLU A 296 13.43 4.02 -18.08
N ILE A 297 13.02 3.99 -16.80
CA ILE A 297 12.38 2.82 -16.17
C ILE A 297 11.12 2.43 -16.93
N ILE A 298 10.20 3.38 -17.15
CA ILE A 298 8.92 3.15 -17.84
C ILE A 298 9.12 2.61 -19.24
N ARG A 299 10.08 3.18 -19.99
CA ARG A 299 10.41 2.74 -21.34
C ARG A 299 10.97 1.32 -21.37
N THR A 300 11.87 0.97 -20.46
CA THR A 300 12.50 -0.37 -20.40
C THR A 300 11.52 -1.44 -19.95
N LEU A 301 10.57 -1.09 -19.08
CA LEU A 301 9.51 -2.01 -18.63
C LEU A 301 8.37 -2.16 -19.65
N HIS A 302 8.35 -1.34 -20.69
CA HIS A 302 7.36 -1.42 -21.77
C HIS A 302 7.81 -2.48 -22.79
N LEU A 303 7.38 -3.72 -22.55
CA LEU A 303 7.62 -4.87 -23.44
C LEU A 303 6.44 -5.16 -24.33
#